data_4f4afa031c62f1e36efb504f8c789afa
#
_entry.id   4f4afa031c62f1e36efb504f8c789afa
#
_cell.length_a   1.000
_cell.length_b   1.000
_cell.length_c   1.000
_cell.angle_alpha   90.00
_cell.angle_beta   90.00
_cell.angle_gamma   90.00
#
_symmetry.space_group_name_H-M   'P 1'
#
loop_
_entity.id
_entity.type
_entity.pdbx_description
1 polymer ?
#
loop_
_entity_poly.entity_id
_entity_poly.type
_entity_poly.pdbx_seq_one_letter_code
_entity_poly.pdbx_strand_id
1 'polypeptide(L)'
;MIRPMSAEPHIDLATIELNYEGFRHLAADGRLSAHEKIGFPDAYREGFEAKILADILAKLPALTQREGLNVVDIGPGCAGLPRLLIELCRERRHRIVLVDSPEMLGQLPDVEGVTVKCPGMFPANAGAVSRALGGQADALVCYSVLHYIVVDCDPVDFIDVTANGLAPGGRALIGDIPNLSKRRRFFATERGQAFHRAFTGSGTPYDVAQDVPGPGKIDDAALDGFIARARSNGCDAYLLPQGEGLPMANRRDDLLIIRP
;
A
#
# COMPACT_ATOMS: atom_id res chain seq x y z
N MET A 1 -6.00 36.79 31.57
CA MET A 1 -7.20 36.25 30.92
C MET A 1 -6.72 35.52 29.64
N ILE A 2 -6.47 34.21 29.77
CA ILE A 2 -5.99 33.38 28.66
C ILE A 2 -7.27 32.92 27.92
N ARG A 3 -7.40 33.32 26.64
CA ARG A 3 -8.48 32.82 25.78
C ARG A 3 -8.30 31.32 25.60
N PRO A 4 -9.37 30.48 25.73
CA PRO A 4 -9.28 29.11 25.36
C PRO A 4 -9.05 29.05 23.84
N MET A 5 -8.01 28.33 23.41
CA MET A 5 -7.84 27.94 22.03
C MET A 5 -9.08 27.12 21.63
N SER A 6 -9.84 27.63 20.68
CA SER A 6 -10.91 26.88 20.03
C SER A 6 -10.27 25.63 19.43
N ALA A 7 -10.65 24.45 19.90
CA ALA A 7 -10.33 23.21 19.24
C ALA A 7 -10.87 23.32 17.80
N GLU A 8 -9.99 23.37 16.81
CA GLU A 8 -10.40 23.25 15.41
C GLU A 8 -11.11 21.91 15.23
N PRO A 9 -12.14 21.84 14.42
CA PRO A 9 -12.88 20.59 14.22
C PRO A 9 -11.91 19.56 13.66
N HIS A 10 -11.61 18.52 14.45
CA HIS A 10 -10.93 17.32 13.99
C HIS A 10 -11.78 16.74 12.87
N ILE A 11 -11.20 16.53 11.69
CA ILE A 11 -11.89 15.81 10.62
C ILE A 11 -12.13 14.40 11.14
N ASP A 12 -13.40 14.01 11.20
CA ASP A 12 -13.74 12.63 11.51
C ASP A 12 -13.46 11.76 10.27
N LEU A 13 -12.31 11.09 10.28
CA LEU A 13 -11.90 10.18 9.20
C LEU A 13 -12.94 9.07 8.95
N ALA A 14 -13.80 8.77 9.94
CA ALA A 14 -14.88 7.79 9.79
C ALA A 14 -16.00 8.27 8.85
N THR A 15 -16.07 9.58 8.57
CA THR A 15 -17.09 10.14 7.66
C THR A 15 -16.62 10.23 6.21
N ILE A 16 -15.34 9.95 5.94
CA ILE A 16 -14.75 10.03 4.60
C ILE A 16 -14.80 8.64 3.97
N GLU A 17 -15.37 8.56 2.78
CA GLU A 17 -15.31 7.35 1.99
C GLU A 17 -13.87 7.11 1.52
N LEU A 18 -13.25 6.00 1.97
CA LEU A 18 -11.86 5.65 1.64
C LEU A 18 -11.79 5.00 0.25
N ASN A 19 -11.91 5.85 -0.77
CA ASN A 19 -11.73 5.56 -2.19
C ASN A 19 -10.80 6.61 -2.81
N TYR A 20 -10.55 6.55 -4.11
CA TYR A 20 -9.62 7.47 -4.78
C TYR A 20 -9.98 8.95 -4.56
N GLU A 21 -11.26 9.33 -4.69
CA GLU A 21 -11.71 10.72 -4.49
C GLU A 21 -11.61 11.16 -3.02
N GLY A 22 -11.94 10.28 -2.08
CA GLY A 22 -11.78 10.55 -0.65
C GLY A 22 -10.32 10.84 -0.28
N PHE A 23 -9.38 10.06 -0.81
CA PHE A 23 -7.94 10.32 -0.60
C PHE A 23 -7.46 11.61 -1.26
N ARG A 24 -8.01 12.02 -2.39
CA ARG A 24 -7.75 13.34 -2.99
C ARG A 24 -8.14 14.47 -2.04
N HIS A 25 -9.33 14.37 -1.44
CA HIS A 25 -9.81 15.35 -0.46
C HIS A 25 -8.90 15.40 0.78
N LEU A 26 -8.52 14.23 1.32
CA LEU A 26 -7.57 14.15 2.44
C LEU A 26 -6.21 14.79 2.08
N ALA A 27 -5.68 14.50 0.90
CA ALA A 27 -4.41 15.04 0.43
C ALA A 27 -4.42 16.57 0.31
N ALA A 28 -5.54 17.14 -0.12
CA ALA A 28 -5.71 18.59 -0.28
C ALA A 28 -5.88 19.33 1.06
N ASP A 29 -6.24 18.64 2.15
CA ASP A 29 -6.45 19.27 3.46
C ASP A 29 -5.12 19.59 4.15
N GLY A 30 -4.79 20.87 4.24
CA GLY A 30 -3.56 21.36 4.88
C GLY A 30 -3.50 21.19 6.41
N ARG A 31 -4.61 20.80 7.05
CA ARG A 31 -4.69 20.58 8.51
C ARG A 31 -4.23 19.19 8.93
N LEU A 32 -4.27 18.25 8.00
CA LEU A 32 -3.93 16.85 8.25
C LEU A 32 -2.42 16.61 8.19
N SER A 33 -1.94 15.70 9.05
CA SER A 33 -0.58 15.15 8.98
C SER A 33 -0.40 14.31 7.70
N ALA A 34 0.84 13.98 7.36
CA ALA A 34 1.13 13.14 6.21
C ALA A 34 0.53 11.72 6.33
N HIS A 35 0.45 11.18 7.55
CA HIS A 35 -0.16 9.87 7.79
C HIS A 35 -1.70 9.93 7.76
N GLU A 36 -2.30 10.98 8.33
CA GLU A 36 -3.75 11.17 8.25
C GLU A 36 -4.24 11.31 6.80
N LYS A 37 -3.45 11.99 5.95
CA LYS A 37 -3.74 12.12 4.50
C LYS A 37 -3.78 10.76 3.78
N ILE A 38 -3.05 9.77 4.26
CA ILE A 38 -3.06 8.40 3.71
C ILE A 38 -3.97 7.44 4.51
N GLY A 39 -4.86 7.99 5.34
CA GLY A 39 -5.89 7.23 6.06
C GLY A 39 -5.40 6.52 7.33
N PHE A 40 -4.25 6.91 7.88
CA PHE A 40 -3.72 6.32 9.11
C PHE A 40 -3.51 7.38 10.20
N PRO A 41 -3.92 7.12 11.45
CA PRO A 41 -3.42 7.88 12.58
C PRO A 41 -1.89 7.76 12.69
N ASP A 42 -1.19 8.83 13.10
CA ASP A 42 0.27 8.84 13.23
C ASP A 42 0.80 7.65 14.06
N ALA A 43 0.12 7.33 15.16
CA ALA A 43 0.50 6.24 16.06
C ALA A 43 0.62 4.85 15.38
N TYR A 44 0.04 4.65 14.19
CA TYR A 44 0.10 3.37 13.47
C TYR A 44 1.27 3.27 12.49
N ARG A 45 1.84 4.39 12.07
CA ARG A 45 2.84 4.42 10.99
C ARG A 45 4.13 5.13 11.37
N GLU A 46 4.08 6.15 12.21
CA GLU A 46 5.24 6.93 12.58
C GLU A 46 6.34 6.04 13.17
N GLY A 47 7.54 6.13 12.60
CA GLY A 47 8.70 5.35 13.00
C GLY A 47 8.75 3.90 12.47
N PHE A 48 7.78 3.47 11.65
CA PHE A 48 7.80 2.14 11.02
C PHE A 48 8.29 2.15 9.58
N GLU A 49 8.40 3.30 8.92
CA GLU A 49 8.71 3.41 7.49
C GLU A 49 10.00 2.70 7.10
N ALA A 50 11.07 2.85 7.91
CA ALA A 50 12.34 2.17 7.65
C ALA A 50 12.23 0.65 7.76
N LYS A 51 11.43 0.12 8.71
CA LYS A 51 11.18 -1.31 8.85
C LYS A 51 10.34 -1.85 7.70
N ILE A 52 9.34 -1.07 7.26
CA ILE A 52 8.49 -1.40 6.12
C ILE A 52 9.37 -1.45 4.86
N LEU A 53 10.21 -0.44 4.62
CA LEU A 53 11.13 -0.45 3.50
C LEU A 53 12.06 -1.66 3.54
N ALA A 54 12.63 -2.00 4.69
CA ALA A 54 13.50 -3.17 4.83
C ALA A 54 12.78 -4.48 4.46
N ASP A 55 11.51 -4.64 4.84
CA ASP A 55 10.69 -5.79 4.47
C ASP A 55 10.40 -5.83 2.95
N ILE A 56 10.07 -4.67 2.34
CA ILE A 56 9.91 -4.54 0.89
C ILE A 56 11.20 -4.96 0.17
N LEU A 57 12.36 -4.47 0.61
CA LEU A 57 13.65 -4.78 0.00
C LEU A 57 14.05 -6.24 0.14
N ALA A 58 13.68 -6.91 1.23
CA ALA A 58 13.88 -8.36 1.39
C ALA A 58 13.07 -9.16 0.36
N LYS A 59 11.90 -8.68 -0.05
CA LYS A 59 11.00 -9.32 -1.03
C LYS A 59 11.31 -8.90 -2.47
N LEU A 60 11.89 -7.69 -2.66
CA LEU A 60 12.33 -7.14 -3.94
C LEU A 60 13.86 -6.88 -3.94
N PRO A 61 14.70 -7.92 -3.81
CA PRO A 61 16.13 -7.76 -3.60
C PRO A 61 16.86 -7.06 -4.76
N ALA A 62 16.31 -7.09 -5.97
CA ALA A 62 16.88 -6.38 -7.12
C ALA A 62 17.04 -4.88 -6.86
N LEU A 63 16.16 -4.26 -6.04
CA LEU A 63 16.22 -2.84 -5.70
C LEU A 63 17.52 -2.43 -4.99
N THR A 64 18.17 -3.37 -4.29
CA THR A 64 19.46 -3.11 -3.63
C THR A 64 20.65 -3.75 -4.34
N GLN A 65 20.42 -4.80 -5.14
CA GLN A 65 21.47 -5.59 -5.78
C GLN A 65 21.83 -5.12 -7.18
N ARG A 66 20.94 -4.36 -7.84
CA ARG A 66 21.12 -3.87 -9.21
C ARG A 66 21.09 -2.35 -9.23
N GLU A 67 21.46 -1.77 -10.36
CA GLU A 67 21.34 -0.35 -10.67
C GLU A 67 20.52 -0.14 -11.96
N GLY A 68 19.97 1.06 -12.15
CA GLY A 68 19.32 1.46 -13.39
C GLY A 68 17.98 0.77 -13.66
N LEU A 69 17.28 0.31 -12.63
CA LEU A 69 15.98 -0.36 -12.77
C LEU A 69 14.86 0.62 -13.08
N ASN A 70 13.83 0.14 -13.77
CA ASN A 70 12.52 0.76 -13.90
C ASN A 70 11.63 0.31 -12.72
N VAL A 71 11.29 1.25 -11.86
CA VAL A 71 10.47 1.01 -10.66
C VAL A 71 9.12 1.70 -10.80
N VAL A 72 8.06 1.07 -10.33
CA VAL A 72 6.72 1.68 -10.19
C VAL A 72 6.31 1.65 -8.75
N ASP A 73 5.77 2.75 -8.23
CA ASP A 73 5.11 2.79 -6.93
C ASP A 73 3.65 3.23 -7.13
N ILE A 74 2.71 2.32 -6.84
CA ILE A 74 1.27 2.53 -7.02
C ILE A 74 0.66 2.90 -5.67
N GLY A 75 0.05 4.09 -5.62
CA GLY A 75 -0.51 4.63 -4.40
C GLY A 75 0.55 4.94 -3.35
N PRO A 76 1.66 5.62 -3.69
CA PRO A 76 2.72 5.93 -2.73
C PRO A 76 2.21 6.75 -1.53
N GLY A 77 1.16 7.53 -1.72
CA GLY A 77 0.76 8.52 -0.75
C GLY A 77 1.80 9.65 -0.63
N CYS A 78 1.82 10.34 0.51
CA CYS A 78 2.72 11.47 0.72
C CYS A 78 3.56 11.39 2.01
N ALA A 79 3.48 10.27 2.75
CA ALA A 79 4.19 10.08 4.02
C ALA A 79 5.69 9.71 3.86
N GLY A 80 6.30 9.09 4.84
CA GLY A 80 7.74 8.83 4.88
C GLY A 80 8.21 7.73 3.91
N LEU A 81 7.42 6.67 3.73
CA LEU A 81 7.83 5.50 2.95
C LEU A 81 8.22 5.82 1.49
N PRO A 82 7.39 6.54 0.69
CA PRO A 82 7.77 6.88 -0.68
C PRO A 82 9.02 7.76 -0.74
N ARG A 83 9.28 8.61 0.24
CA ARG A 83 10.49 9.43 0.29
C ARG A 83 11.74 8.57 0.47
N LEU A 84 11.69 7.54 1.33
CA LEU A 84 12.78 6.58 1.50
C LEU A 84 13.00 5.75 0.23
N LEU A 85 11.93 5.35 -0.47
CA LEU A 85 12.03 4.60 -1.71
C LEU A 85 12.61 5.47 -2.85
N ILE A 86 12.22 6.74 -2.95
CA ILE A 86 12.80 7.70 -3.91
C ILE A 86 14.29 7.89 -3.66
N GLU A 87 14.70 8.03 -2.39
CA GLU A 87 16.11 8.18 -2.04
C GLU A 87 16.94 6.94 -2.43
N LEU A 88 16.42 5.74 -2.14
CA LEU A 88 17.04 4.49 -2.61
C LEU A 88 17.18 4.47 -4.15
N CYS A 89 16.12 4.88 -4.86
CA CYS A 89 16.15 4.94 -6.31
C CYS A 89 17.22 5.94 -6.81
N ARG A 90 17.38 7.06 -6.13
CA ARG A 90 18.43 8.05 -6.43
C ARG A 90 19.84 7.44 -6.23
N GLU A 91 20.07 6.77 -5.10
CA GLU A 91 21.35 6.13 -4.77
C GLU A 91 21.72 5.02 -5.75
N ARG A 92 20.71 4.26 -6.20
CA ARG A 92 20.88 3.12 -7.13
C ARG A 92 20.67 3.48 -8.60
N ARG A 93 20.50 4.76 -8.92
CA ARG A 93 20.24 5.25 -10.30
C ARG A 93 19.02 4.59 -10.94
N HIS A 94 18.04 4.17 -10.13
CA HIS A 94 16.77 3.68 -10.64
C HIS A 94 15.90 4.84 -11.09
N ARG A 95 15.04 4.57 -12.06
CA ARG A 95 13.94 5.46 -12.42
C ARG A 95 12.67 4.98 -11.73
N ILE A 96 11.97 5.86 -11.02
CA ILE A 96 10.73 5.53 -10.35
C ILE A 96 9.56 6.33 -10.92
N VAL A 97 8.49 5.62 -11.34
CA VAL A 97 7.21 6.22 -11.71
C VAL A 97 6.27 6.11 -10.51
N LEU A 98 5.84 7.27 -10.02
CA LEU A 98 4.92 7.41 -8.89
C LEU A 98 3.50 7.59 -9.41
N VAL A 99 2.58 6.73 -9.04
CA VAL A 99 1.21 6.69 -9.55
C VAL A 99 0.23 6.95 -8.43
N ASP A 100 -0.37 8.14 -8.39
CA ASP A 100 -1.35 8.54 -7.39
C ASP A 100 -2.17 9.74 -7.89
N SER A 101 -2.99 10.33 -7.05
CA SER A 101 -3.67 11.59 -7.35
C SER A 101 -2.68 12.76 -7.49
N PRO A 102 -3.02 13.79 -8.28
CA PRO A 102 -2.18 14.99 -8.39
C PRO A 102 -1.88 15.62 -7.03
N GLU A 103 -2.84 15.60 -6.12
CA GLU A 103 -2.75 16.19 -4.78
C GLU A 103 -1.74 15.44 -3.90
N MET A 104 -1.68 14.10 -3.99
CA MET A 104 -0.68 13.27 -3.29
C MET A 104 0.70 13.48 -3.92
N LEU A 105 0.81 13.36 -5.24
CA LEU A 105 2.06 13.48 -5.97
C LEU A 105 2.68 14.87 -5.81
N GLY A 106 1.87 15.92 -5.69
CA GLY A 106 2.33 17.29 -5.45
C GLY A 106 3.12 17.46 -4.15
N GLN A 107 2.97 16.56 -3.19
CA GLN A 107 3.67 16.58 -1.90
C GLN A 107 4.97 15.78 -1.87
N LEU A 108 5.24 15.01 -2.93
CA LEU A 108 6.48 14.23 -3.07
C LEU A 108 7.56 15.04 -3.79
N PRO A 109 8.85 14.76 -3.53
CA PRO A 109 9.94 15.46 -4.18
C PRO A 109 9.99 15.16 -5.69
N ASP A 110 10.42 16.17 -6.46
CA ASP A 110 10.85 16.00 -7.85
C ASP A 110 12.37 15.85 -7.85
N VAL A 111 12.86 14.67 -8.27
CA VAL A 111 14.29 14.38 -8.36
C VAL A 111 14.63 14.13 -9.82
N GLU A 112 15.40 15.04 -10.41
CA GLU A 112 15.77 14.99 -11.83
C GLU A 112 16.43 13.65 -12.20
N GLY A 113 15.97 13.04 -13.30
CA GLY A 113 16.45 11.74 -13.77
C GLY A 113 15.99 10.52 -12.95
N VAL A 114 15.31 10.73 -11.82
CA VAL A 114 14.86 9.66 -10.91
C VAL A 114 13.35 9.56 -10.90
N THR A 115 12.63 10.61 -10.50
CA THR A 115 11.18 10.57 -10.31
C THR A 115 10.41 10.98 -11.55
N VAL A 116 9.34 10.25 -11.87
CA VAL A 116 8.32 10.63 -12.84
C VAL A 116 6.96 10.51 -12.17
N LYS A 117 6.26 11.63 -12.04
CA LYS A 117 4.91 11.66 -11.49
C LYS A 117 3.90 11.34 -12.59
N CYS A 118 3.08 10.32 -12.38
CA CYS A 118 2.06 9.86 -13.32
C CYS A 118 0.69 9.93 -12.64
N PRO A 119 0.01 11.08 -12.67
CA PRO A 119 -1.27 11.24 -12.01
C PRO A 119 -2.35 10.38 -12.63
N GLY A 120 -3.23 9.82 -11.80
CA GLY A 120 -4.37 9.03 -12.20
C GLY A 120 -4.52 7.74 -11.41
N MET A 121 -5.64 7.09 -11.63
CA MET A 121 -6.01 5.85 -10.95
C MET A 121 -5.48 4.63 -11.72
N PHE A 122 -4.69 3.79 -11.06
CA PHE A 122 -4.26 2.50 -11.61
C PHE A 122 -5.36 1.44 -11.34
N PRO A 123 -5.66 0.54 -12.30
CA PRO A 123 -4.95 0.26 -13.55
C PRO A 123 -5.38 1.11 -14.77
N ALA A 124 -6.38 1.98 -14.65
CA ALA A 124 -6.94 2.73 -15.77
C ALA A 124 -5.87 3.59 -16.53
N ASN A 125 -4.85 4.09 -15.80
CA ASN A 125 -3.78 4.88 -16.40
C ASN A 125 -2.52 4.07 -16.78
N ALA A 126 -2.59 2.73 -16.82
CA ALA A 126 -1.44 1.84 -17.09
C ALA A 126 -0.68 2.18 -18.38
N GLY A 127 -1.39 2.61 -19.42
CA GLY A 127 -0.75 3.05 -20.67
C GLY A 127 0.12 4.30 -20.49
N ALA A 128 -0.25 5.22 -19.59
CA ALA A 128 0.58 6.37 -19.24
C ALA A 128 1.79 5.96 -18.42
N VAL A 129 1.63 5.02 -17.49
CA VAL A 129 2.71 4.44 -16.68
C VAL A 129 3.76 3.77 -17.57
N SER A 130 3.33 2.91 -18.51
CA SER A 130 4.23 2.24 -19.45
C SER A 130 5.02 3.24 -20.32
N ARG A 131 4.37 4.28 -20.82
CA ARG A 131 5.06 5.36 -21.56
C ARG A 131 6.06 6.11 -20.67
N ALA A 132 5.69 6.40 -19.43
CA ALA A 132 6.55 7.08 -18.47
C ALA A 132 7.79 6.24 -18.12
N LEU A 133 7.66 4.91 -18.03
CA LEU A 133 8.81 4.00 -17.86
C LEU A 133 9.68 3.88 -19.12
N GLY A 134 9.10 4.04 -20.30
CA GLY A 134 9.72 3.68 -21.57
C GLY A 134 9.78 2.17 -21.80
N GLY A 135 8.93 1.38 -21.10
CA GLY A 135 8.92 -0.07 -21.18
C GLY A 135 8.15 -0.73 -20.03
N GLN A 136 8.67 -1.86 -19.59
CA GLN A 136 8.11 -2.67 -18.49
C GLN A 136 8.86 -2.40 -17.18
N ALA A 137 8.23 -2.75 -16.05
CA ALA A 137 8.78 -2.55 -14.71
C ALA A 137 9.68 -3.73 -14.29
N ASP A 138 10.88 -3.44 -13.80
CA ASP A 138 11.74 -4.40 -13.09
C ASP A 138 11.23 -4.67 -11.66
N ALA A 139 10.68 -3.64 -11.03
CA ALA A 139 10.06 -3.73 -9.71
C ALA A 139 8.80 -2.87 -9.65
N LEU A 140 7.73 -3.42 -9.05
CA LEU A 140 6.49 -2.71 -8.76
C LEU A 140 6.17 -2.86 -7.29
N VAL A 141 5.88 -1.75 -6.64
CA VAL A 141 5.41 -1.67 -5.26
C VAL A 141 3.98 -1.15 -5.24
N CYS A 142 3.10 -1.79 -4.49
CA CYS A 142 1.76 -1.32 -4.15
C CYS A 142 1.53 -1.67 -2.67
N TYR A 143 1.81 -0.74 -1.76
CA TYR A 143 1.88 -1.04 -0.33
C TYR A 143 0.77 -0.34 0.46
N SER A 144 -0.08 -1.10 1.15
CA SER A 144 -1.25 -0.62 1.92
C SER A 144 -2.36 0.02 1.06
N VAL A 145 -2.49 -0.33 -0.21
CA VAL A 145 -3.39 0.36 -1.16
C VAL A 145 -4.43 -0.55 -1.79
N LEU A 146 -4.12 -1.85 -2.02
CA LEU A 146 -4.98 -2.75 -2.78
C LEU A 146 -6.45 -2.75 -2.31
N HIS A 147 -6.69 -2.73 -1.01
CA HIS A 147 -8.05 -2.73 -0.44
C HIS A 147 -8.87 -1.46 -0.72
N TYR A 148 -8.21 -0.38 -1.16
CA TYR A 148 -8.87 0.81 -1.69
C TYR A 148 -9.06 0.71 -3.19
N ILE A 149 -8.06 0.19 -3.92
CA ILE A 149 -8.13 -0.01 -5.37
C ILE A 149 -9.31 -0.90 -5.74
N VAL A 150 -9.53 -2.00 -5.01
CA VAL A 150 -10.63 -2.95 -5.27
C VAL A 150 -12.03 -2.40 -4.95
N VAL A 151 -12.14 -1.19 -4.39
CA VAL A 151 -13.42 -0.47 -4.28
C VAL A 151 -13.76 0.24 -5.59
N ASP A 152 -12.74 0.76 -6.29
CA ASP A 152 -12.88 1.62 -7.46
C ASP A 152 -12.67 0.89 -8.79
N CYS A 153 -12.09 -0.31 -8.79
CA CYS A 153 -11.84 -1.08 -10.01
C CYS A 153 -12.01 -2.60 -9.81
N ASP A 154 -12.13 -3.34 -10.92
CA ASP A 154 -12.09 -4.80 -10.89
C ASP A 154 -10.68 -5.27 -10.46
N PRO A 155 -10.55 -6.04 -9.36
CA PRO A 155 -9.27 -6.57 -8.93
C PRO A 155 -8.62 -7.52 -9.94
N VAL A 156 -9.40 -8.15 -10.83
CA VAL A 156 -8.87 -8.99 -11.91
C VAL A 156 -8.08 -8.13 -12.89
N ASP A 157 -8.63 -6.98 -13.30
CA ASP A 157 -7.94 -6.03 -14.18
C ASP A 157 -6.66 -5.50 -13.55
N PHE A 158 -6.69 -5.22 -12.23
CA PHE A 158 -5.50 -4.80 -11.50
C PHE A 158 -4.39 -5.86 -11.55
N ILE A 159 -4.71 -7.12 -11.31
CA ILE A 159 -3.74 -8.23 -11.36
C ILE A 159 -3.21 -8.44 -12.78
N ASP A 160 -4.08 -8.40 -13.79
CA ASP A 160 -3.70 -8.56 -15.20
C ASP A 160 -2.72 -7.48 -15.65
N VAL A 161 -3.05 -6.24 -15.38
CA VAL A 161 -2.22 -5.10 -15.78
C VAL A 161 -0.89 -5.12 -15.02
N THR A 162 -0.92 -5.47 -13.73
CA THR A 162 0.30 -5.63 -12.92
C THR A 162 1.20 -6.73 -13.49
N ALA A 163 0.67 -7.94 -13.71
CA ALA A 163 1.43 -9.08 -14.23
C ALA A 163 2.03 -8.77 -15.61
N ASN A 164 1.23 -8.21 -16.53
CA ASN A 164 1.65 -7.90 -17.90
C ASN A 164 2.61 -6.69 -17.97
N GLY A 165 2.60 -5.83 -16.98
CA GLY A 165 3.49 -4.68 -16.87
C GLY A 165 4.91 -5.00 -16.40
N LEU A 166 5.16 -6.24 -15.90
CA LEU A 166 6.48 -6.66 -15.43
C LEU A 166 7.39 -7.09 -16.59
N ALA A 167 8.64 -6.66 -16.54
CA ALA A 167 9.73 -7.16 -17.40
C ALA A 167 10.07 -8.63 -17.06
N PRO A 168 10.68 -9.39 -17.97
CA PRO A 168 11.24 -10.70 -17.64
C PRO A 168 12.20 -10.62 -16.45
N GLY A 169 12.00 -11.45 -15.43
CA GLY A 169 12.68 -11.38 -14.14
C GLY A 169 12.16 -10.31 -13.19
N GLY A 170 11.22 -9.48 -13.63
CA GLY A 170 10.60 -8.41 -12.82
C GLY A 170 9.69 -8.95 -11.74
N ARG A 171 9.50 -8.16 -10.68
CA ARG A 171 8.70 -8.53 -9.51
C ARG A 171 7.74 -7.41 -9.08
N ALA A 172 6.53 -7.79 -8.73
CA ALA A 172 5.58 -6.90 -8.06
C ALA A 172 5.34 -7.36 -6.62
N LEU A 173 5.42 -6.45 -5.68
CA LEU A 173 5.02 -6.63 -4.29
C LEU A 173 3.76 -5.81 -4.02
N ILE A 174 2.66 -6.51 -3.83
CA ILE A 174 1.42 -5.93 -3.33
C ILE A 174 1.40 -6.24 -1.84
N GLY A 175 1.79 -5.25 -1.03
CA GLY A 175 2.06 -5.44 0.39
C GLY A 175 1.01 -4.85 1.31
N ASP A 176 1.05 -5.31 2.56
CA ASP A 176 0.18 -4.85 3.64
C ASP A 176 -1.32 -4.99 3.32
N ILE A 177 -1.70 -6.12 2.72
CA ILE A 177 -3.07 -6.42 2.35
C ILE A 177 -3.86 -6.86 3.58
N PRO A 178 -4.94 -6.15 3.99
CA PRO A 178 -5.82 -6.63 5.04
C PRO A 178 -6.44 -7.95 4.65
N ASN A 179 -6.22 -8.99 5.45
CA ASN A 179 -6.85 -10.28 5.25
C ASN A 179 -7.91 -10.53 6.32
N LEU A 180 -9.18 -10.49 5.90
CA LEU A 180 -10.33 -10.68 6.80
C LEU A 180 -10.32 -12.05 7.48
N SER A 181 -9.99 -13.11 6.75
CA SER A 181 -9.92 -14.47 7.30
C SER A 181 -8.79 -14.61 8.32
N LYS A 182 -7.60 -14.05 8.04
CA LYS A 182 -6.47 -14.02 8.97
C LYS A 182 -6.78 -13.21 10.22
N ARG A 183 -7.45 -12.06 10.06
CA ARG A 183 -7.92 -11.23 11.16
C ARG A 183 -8.87 -11.98 12.08
N ARG A 184 -9.87 -12.67 11.52
CA ARG A 184 -10.81 -13.52 12.29
C ARG A 184 -10.08 -14.63 13.03
N ARG A 185 -9.18 -15.36 12.36
CA ARG A 185 -8.35 -16.39 13.00
C ARG A 185 -7.55 -15.84 14.17
N PHE A 186 -6.89 -14.68 14.00
CA PHE A 186 -6.09 -14.07 15.05
C PHE A 186 -6.94 -13.67 16.26
N PHE A 187 -8.03 -12.92 16.06
CA PHE A 187 -8.85 -12.44 17.17
C PHE A 187 -9.73 -13.53 17.81
N ALA A 188 -9.90 -14.68 17.18
CA ALA A 188 -10.52 -15.84 17.81
C ALA A 188 -9.63 -16.52 18.88
N THR A 189 -8.32 -16.18 18.94
CA THR A 189 -7.38 -16.73 19.93
C THR A 189 -7.31 -15.89 21.21
N GLU A 190 -6.90 -16.51 22.32
CA GLU A 190 -6.61 -15.77 23.57
C GLU A 190 -5.54 -14.69 23.38
N ARG A 191 -4.50 -14.95 22.58
CA ARG A 191 -3.46 -13.97 22.22
C ARG A 191 -4.06 -12.77 21.49
N GLY A 192 -4.96 -12.99 20.54
CA GLY A 192 -5.65 -11.93 19.81
C GLY A 192 -6.55 -11.09 20.71
N GLN A 193 -7.28 -11.74 21.62
CA GLN A 193 -8.11 -11.05 22.60
C GLN A 193 -7.26 -10.22 23.59
N ALA A 194 -6.14 -10.76 24.05
CA ALA A 194 -5.19 -10.03 24.90
C ALA A 194 -4.60 -8.81 24.16
N PHE A 195 -4.22 -8.98 22.90
CA PHE A 195 -3.77 -7.89 22.04
C PHE A 195 -4.83 -6.80 21.89
N HIS A 196 -6.09 -7.18 21.64
CA HIS A 196 -7.19 -6.23 21.50
C HIS A 196 -7.39 -5.40 22.77
N ARG A 197 -7.42 -6.06 23.95
CA ARG A 197 -7.55 -5.36 25.23
C ARG A 197 -6.40 -4.39 25.49
N ALA A 198 -5.17 -4.83 25.23
CA ALA A 198 -3.98 -3.98 25.42
C ALA A 198 -4.00 -2.76 24.48
N PHE A 199 -4.48 -2.96 23.25
CA PHE A 199 -4.49 -1.92 22.23
C PHE A 199 -5.61 -0.88 22.45
N THR A 200 -6.81 -1.34 22.82
CA THR A 200 -7.98 -0.45 23.01
C THR A 200 -8.09 0.12 24.42
N GLY A 201 -7.37 -0.44 25.39
CA GLY A 201 -7.57 -0.17 26.81
C GLY A 201 -8.94 -0.64 27.34
N SER A 202 -9.71 -1.36 26.52
CA SER A 202 -11.07 -1.84 26.86
C SER A 202 -11.03 -3.26 27.40
N GLY A 203 -11.87 -3.55 28.41
CA GLY A 203 -12.12 -4.92 28.86
C GLY A 203 -13.03 -5.74 27.94
N THR A 204 -13.67 -5.10 26.94
CA THR A 204 -14.60 -5.75 26.01
C THR A 204 -13.84 -6.65 25.04
N PRO A 205 -14.20 -7.93 24.89
CA PRO A 205 -13.58 -8.79 23.87
C PRO A 205 -13.86 -8.30 22.45
N TYR A 206 -12.91 -8.58 21.54
CA TYR A 206 -13.15 -8.37 20.11
C TYR A 206 -14.22 -9.37 19.62
N ASP A 207 -15.26 -8.84 19.01
CA ASP A 207 -16.31 -9.66 18.40
C ASP A 207 -15.95 -9.99 16.94
N VAL A 208 -15.51 -11.22 16.68
CA VAL A 208 -15.18 -11.70 15.33
C VAL A 208 -16.37 -11.78 14.38
N ALA A 209 -17.61 -11.74 14.90
CA ALA A 209 -18.81 -11.72 14.07
C ALA A 209 -18.97 -10.39 13.30
N GLN A 210 -18.30 -9.34 13.73
CA GLN A 210 -18.27 -8.04 13.02
C GLN A 210 -17.43 -8.10 11.74
N ASP A 211 -16.55 -9.08 11.59
CA ASP A 211 -15.72 -9.27 10.41
C ASP A 211 -16.52 -9.95 9.29
N VAL A 212 -17.41 -9.19 8.67
CA VAL A 212 -18.24 -9.67 7.55
C VAL A 212 -17.63 -9.29 6.22
N PRO A 213 -17.75 -10.14 5.16
CA PRO A 213 -17.38 -9.79 3.80
C PRO A 213 -18.11 -8.53 3.31
N GLY A 214 -17.50 -7.78 2.43
CA GLY A 214 -18.09 -6.56 1.87
C GLY A 214 -17.14 -5.86 0.89
N PRO A 215 -17.57 -4.78 0.24
CA PRO A 215 -16.73 -4.01 -0.67
C PRO A 215 -15.39 -3.62 -0.04
N GLY A 216 -14.29 -3.74 -0.79
CA GLY A 216 -12.95 -3.45 -0.32
C GLY A 216 -12.37 -4.42 0.73
N LYS A 217 -13.12 -5.45 1.14
CA LYS A 217 -12.66 -6.47 2.08
C LYS A 217 -12.12 -7.68 1.34
N ILE A 218 -10.85 -7.97 1.60
CA ILE A 218 -10.10 -9.07 0.99
C ILE A 218 -9.99 -10.19 2.03
N ASP A 219 -10.28 -11.43 1.62
CA ASP A 219 -10.17 -12.63 2.42
C ASP A 219 -9.24 -13.66 1.77
N ASP A 220 -9.09 -14.85 2.39
CA ASP A 220 -8.24 -15.92 1.85
C ASP A 220 -8.68 -16.32 0.43
N ALA A 221 -9.98 -16.41 0.16
CA ALA A 221 -10.47 -16.84 -1.15
C ALA A 221 -10.18 -15.80 -2.24
N ALA A 222 -10.27 -14.51 -1.93
CA ALA A 222 -9.89 -13.44 -2.84
C ALA A 222 -8.37 -13.48 -3.14
N LEU A 223 -7.53 -13.70 -2.12
CA LEU A 223 -6.07 -13.81 -2.28
C LEU A 223 -5.69 -15.03 -3.12
N ASP A 224 -6.33 -16.18 -2.91
CA ASP A 224 -6.14 -17.38 -3.74
C ASP A 224 -6.54 -17.10 -5.20
N GLY A 225 -7.63 -16.35 -5.41
CA GLY A 225 -8.06 -15.89 -6.74
C GLY A 225 -7.02 -15.00 -7.42
N PHE A 226 -6.40 -14.05 -6.71
CA PHE A 226 -5.35 -13.19 -7.25
C PHE A 226 -4.10 -13.98 -7.62
N ILE A 227 -3.69 -14.97 -6.80
CA ILE A 227 -2.59 -15.87 -7.10
C ILE A 227 -2.88 -16.68 -8.37
N ALA A 228 -4.07 -17.29 -8.45
CA ALA A 228 -4.48 -18.07 -9.61
C ALA A 228 -4.50 -17.19 -10.88
N ARG A 229 -4.99 -15.96 -10.78
CA ARG A 229 -5.02 -15.01 -11.90
C ARG A 229 -3.64 -14.62 -12.37
N ALA A 230 -2.73 -14.27 -11.47
CA ALA A 230 -1.34 -13.94 -11.81
C ALA A 230 -0.64 -15.12 -12.52
N ARG A 231 -0.87 -16.35 -12.03
CA ARG A 231 -0.35 -17.57 -12.66
C ARG A 231 -0.93 -17.82 -14.05
N SER A 232 -2.21 -17.54 -14.26
CA SER A 232 -2.83 -17.65 -15.60
C SER A 232 -2.25 -16.64 -16.61
N ASN A 233 -1.65 -15.54 -16.14
CA ASN A 233 -0.91 -14.58 -16.94
C ASN A 233 0.58 -14.96 -17.14
N GLY A 234 0.96 -16.19 -16.79
CA GLY A 234 2.32 -16.70 -16.98
C GLY A 234 3.34 -16.18 -15.95
N CYS A 235 2.88 -15.71 -14.79
CA CYS A 235 3.74 -15.33 -13.68
C CYS A 235 3.74 -16.39 -12.57
N ASP A 236 4.80 -16.45 -11.78
CA ASP A 236 4.76 -17.08 -10.47
C ASP A 236 4.11 -16.13 -9.46
N ALA A 237 3.35 -16.66 -8.51
CA ALA A 237 2.72 -15.84 -7.48
C ALA A 237 2.68 -16.56 -6.14
N TYR A 238 2.94 -15.81 -5.06
CA TYR A 238 3.09 -16.34 -3.70
C TYR A 238 2.46 -15.40 -2.68
N LEU A 239 1.73 -15.98 -1.72
CA LEU A 239 1.33 -15.25 -0.52
C LEU A 239 2.43 -15.35 0.52
N LEU A 240 2.92 -14.21 0.99
CA LEU A 240 4.01 -14.11 1.95
C LEU A 240 3.51 -13.50 3.26
N PRO A 241 3.98 -13.98 4.42
CA PRO A 241 3.74 -13.31 5.69
C PRO A 241 4.50 -11.99 5.76
N GLN A 242 3.96 -11.05 6.51
CA GLN A 242 4.71 -9.87 6.94
C GLN A 242 5.65 -10.22 8.11
N GLY A 243 6.77 -9.50 8.22
CA GLY A 243 7.67 -9.59 9.37
C GLY A 243 6.93 -9.25 10.68
N GLU A 244 7.19 -10.01 11.75
CA GLU A 244 6.50 -9.85 13.05
C GLU A 244 6.63 -8.44 13.67
N GLY A 245 7.67 -7.70 13.28
CA GLY A 245 7.92 -6.33 13.74
C GLY A 245 7.14 -5.24 13.00
N LEU A 246 6.32 -5.62 12.00
CA LEU A 246 5.52 -4.67 11.22
C LEU A 246 4.15 -4.43 11.85
N PRO A 247 3.59 -3.21 11.68
CA PRO A 247 2.26 -2.90 12.16
C PRO A 247 1.24 -3.86 11.55
N MET A 248 0.38 -4.44 12.38
CA MET A 248 -0.72 -5.30 11.94
C MET A 248 -0.33 -6.60 11.19
N ALA A 249 0.94 -7.05 11.25
CA ALA A 249 1.42 -8.29 10.61
C ALA A 249 0.58 -9.54 10.94
N ASN A 250 -0.08 -9.53 12.11
CA ASN A 250 -0.96 -10.59 12.56
C ASN A 250 -2.29 -10.72 11.78
N ARG A 251 -2.60 -9.77 10.91
CA ARG A 251 -3.85 -9.70 10.11
C ARG A 251 -3.64 -9.16 8.69
N ARG A 252 -2.40 -9.08 8.25
CA ARG A 252 -2.00 -8.60 6.91
C ARG A 252 -1.15 -9.65 6.22
N ASP A 253 -1.23 -9.70 4.92
CA ASP A 253 -0.41 -10.56 4.05
C ASP A 253 0.15 -9.73 2.90
N ASP A 254 1.18 -10.27 2.23
CA ASP A 254 1.76 -9.69 1.04
C ASP A 254 1.65 -10.68 -0.12
N LEU A 255 1.28 -10.18 -1.30
CA LEU A 255 1.29 -10.93 -2.55
C LEU A 255 2.52 -10.55 -3.36
N LEU A 256 3.38 -11.52 -3.64
CA LEU A 256 4.53 -11.39 -4.52
C LEU A 256 4.21 -12.03 -5.87
N ILE A 257 4.34 -11.26 -6.95
CA ILE A 257 4.19 -11.72 -8.34
C ILE A 257 5.56 -11.62 -9.01
N ILE A 258 5.99 -12.66 -9.70
CA ILE A 258 7.28 -12.75 -10.39
C ILE A 258 7.04 -13.14 -11.84
N ARG A 259 7.52 -12.36 -12.77
CA ARG A 259 7.56 -12.74 -14.19
C ARG A 259 8.83 -13.52 -14.44
N PRO A 260 8.74 -14.78 -14.90
CA PRO A 260 9.92 -15.61 -15.24
C PRO A 260 10.81 -15.00 -16.33
#